data_67e1a7ec04e3de4d35b7c75cf9efcb24
#
_entry.id   67e1a7ec04e3de4d35b7c75cf9efcb24
#
_cell.length_a   1.000
_cell.length_b   1.000
_cell.length_c   1.000
_cell.angle_alpha   90.00
_cell.angle_beta   90.00
_cell.angle_gamma   90.00
#
_symmetry.space_group_name_H-M   'P 1'
#
loop_
_entity.id
_entity.type
_entity.pdbx_description
1 polymer ?
#
loop_
_entity_poly.entity_id
_entity_poly.type
_entity_poly.pdbx_seq_one_letter_code
_entity_poly.pdbx_strand_id
1 'polypeptide(L)'
;MTPTTGPMQRKFPAIFLAGSLCALSACSSLLPDARQETQTPWHSYAEAQAMFDTIVPGKTTLAELKALGIDHEKTPNVTLLSHTDLLRRLVPSSSFDIRLLDPGLQQCVSAQAGCFAYEIEQLSLQRNRYGNFWLDFLNFKRQIDVSGWQFDAVVVIRKDIVVYKAWSGKPKVHQLENERNPLGPLQGLGPSLIQR
;
A
#
# COMPACT_ATOMS: atom_id res chain seq x y z
N MET A 1 -68.85 -43.05 -25.56
CA MET A 1 -68.17 -42.32 -24.46
C MET A 1 -66.64 -42.41 -24.69
N THR A 2 -66.09 -41.40 -25.27
CA THR A 2 -64.60 -41.31 -25.53
C THR A 2 -63.97 -40.25 -24.62
N PRO A 3 -62.95 -40.54 -23.85
CA PRO A 3 -62.31 -39.55 -23.05
C PRO A 3 -61.27 -38.76 -23.93
N THR A 4 -61.42 -37.45 -23.91
CA THR A 4 -60.53 -36.47 -24.59
C THR A 4 -59.32 -36.24 -23.72
N THR A 5 -58.15 -36.69 -24.14
CA THR A 5 -56.87 -36.40 -23.52
C THR A 5 -56.32 -35.09 -24.11
N GLY A 6 -56.30 -33.99 -23.30
CA GLY A 6 -55.71 -32.72 -23.67
C GLY A 6 -54.17 -32.75 -23.60
N PRO A 7 -53.44 -32.01 -24.47
CA PRO A 7 -51.99 -31.99 -24.47
C PRO A 7 -51.44 -31.16 -23.29
N MET A 8 -50.75 -31.85 -22.42
CA MET A 8 -50.01 -31.26 -21.32
C MET A 8 -48.77 -30.52 -21.86
N GLN A 9 -48.91 -29.22 -22.03
CA GLN A 9 -47.82 -28.34 -22.54
C GLN A 9 -46.64 -28.30 -21.53
N ARG A 10 -45.52 -28.88 -21.92
CA ARG A 10 -44.26 -28.82 -21.22
C ARG A 10 -43.71 -27.40 -21.27
N LYS A 11 -44.02 -26.56 -20.27
CA LYS A 11 -43.43 -25.21 -20.10
C LYS A 11 -42.15 -25.21 -19.23
N PHE A 12 -41.61 -26.38 -18.92
CA PHE A 12 -40.44 -26.54 -18.04
C PHE A 12 -39.07 -26.08 -18.62
N PRO A 13 -38.75 -26.13 -19.93
CA PRO A 13 -37.41 -25.79 -20.37
C PRO A 13 -37.13 -24.28 -20.39
N ALA A 14 -38.13 -23.42 -20.55
CA ALA A 14 -37.92 -21.96 -20.63
C ALA A 14 -37.57 -21.33 -19.28
N ILE A 15 -38.11 -21.84 -18.18
CA ILE A 15 -37.83 -21.34 -16.82
C ILE A 15 -36.41 -21.74 -16.39
N PHE A 16 -35.96 -22.93 -16.75
CA PHE A 16 -34.57 -23.36 -16.48
C PHE A 16 -33.52 -22.55 -17.27
N LEU A 17 -33.84 -22.19 -18.53
CA LEU A 17 -32.92 -21.37 -19.35
C LEU A 17 -32.81 -19.94 -18.84
N ALA A 18 -33.92 -19.32 -18.40
CA ALA A 18 -33.94 -17.98 -17.82
C ALA A 18 -33.20 -17.92 -16.47
N GLY A 19 -33.35 -18.93 -15.61
CA GLY A 19 -32.62 -19.05 -14.35
C GLY A 19 -31.11 -19.20 -14.54
N SER A 20 -30.67 -19.93 -15.58
CA SER A 20 -29.25 -20.10 -15.89
C SER A 20 -28.59 -18.83 -16.43
N LEU A 21 -29.30 -17.97 -17.16
CA LEU A 21 -28.77 -16.69 -17.65
C LEU A 21 -28.60 -15.65 -16.52
N CYS A 22 -29.49 -15.64 -15.52
CA CYS A 22 -29.36 -14.74 -14.37
C CYS A 22 -28.19 -15.10 -13.43
N ALA A 23 -27.81 -16.38 -13.36
CA ALA A 23 -26.66 -16.82 -12.55
C ALA A 23 -25.31 -16.38 -13.12
N LEU A 24 -25.19 -16.10 -14.42
CA LEU A 24 -23.97 -15.68 -15.08
C LEU A 24 -23.63 -14.19 -14.88
N SER A 25 -24.60 -13.35 -14.54
CA SER A 25 -24.39 -11.91 -14.33
C SER A 25 -23.97 -11.56 -12.89
N ALA A 26 -24.12 -12.47 -11.92
CA ALA A 26 -23.80 -12.23 -10.52
C ALA A 26 -22.31 -12.46 -10.17
N CYS A 27 -21.48 -12.94 -11.10
CA CYS A 27 -20.12 -13.38 -10.81
C CYS A 27 -19.08 -12.25 -10.64
N SER A 28 -19.40 -11.00 -10.95
CA SER A 28 -18.44 -9.90 -10.79
C SER A 28 -18.18 -9.50 -9.33
N SER A 29 -19.12 -9.78 -8.43
CA SER A 29 -18.99 -9.52 -6.99
C SER A 29 -18.18 -10.59 -6.22
N LEU A 30 -17.80 -11.69 -6.88
CA LEU A 30 -17.00 -12.77 -6.30
C LEU A 30 -15.50 -12.60 -6.50
N LEU A 31 -15.07 -11.53 -7.17
CA LEU A 31 -13.65 -11.25 -7.34
C LEU A 31 -13.04 -10.81 -6.00
N PRO A 32 -11.88 -11.38 -5.61
CA PRO A 32 -11.22 -10.99 -4.37
C PRO A 32 -10.74 -9.54 -4.42
N ASP A 33 -10.90 -8.86 -3.30
CA ASP A 33 -10.28 -7.58 -2.99
C ASP A 33 -9.18 -7.78 -1.94
N ALA A 34 -8.22 -6.89 -1.91
CA ALA A 34 -7.17 -6.89 -0.90
C ALA A 34 -6.87 -5.45 -0.49
N ARG A 35 -6.75 -5.22 0.81
CA ARG A 35 -6.35 -3.93 1.37
C ARG A 35 -5.00 -4.08 2.04
N GLN A 36 -4.06 -3.23 1.67
CA GLN A 36 -2.78 -3.08 2.34
C GLN A 36 -2.77 -1.73 3.02
N GLU A 37 -2.74 -1.73 4.33
CA GLU A 37 -2.79 -0.52 5.13
C GLU A 37 -1.81 -0.62 6.30
N THR A 38 -0.98 0.40 6.46
CA THR A 38 -0.16 0.54 7.65
C THR A 38 -1.05 1.05 8.79
N GLN A 39 -0.95 0.39 9.96
CA GLN A 39 -1.67 0.85 11.14
C GLN A 39 -0.98 2.10 11.68
N THR A 40 -1.63 3.23 11.54
CA THR A 40 -1.16 4.52 12.00
C THR A 40 -2.33 5.33 12.55
N PRO A 41 -2.07 6.35 13.39
CA PRO A 41 -3.14 7.22 13.89
C PRO A 41 -3.78 8.11 12.82
N TRP A 42 -3.21 8.18 11.62
CA TRP A 42 -3.70 9.04 10.53
C TRP A 42 -4.42 8.22 9.46
N HIS A 43 -5.60 8.66 9.05
CA HIS A 43 -6.47 7.93 8.13
C HIS A 43 -6.43 8.46 6.69
N SER A 44 -5.75 9.59 6.45
CA SER A 44 -5.62 10.18 5.13
C SER A 44 -4.27 10.85 4.94
N TYR A 45 -3.86 11.02 3.67
CA TYR A 45 -2.67 11.79 3.32
C TYR A 45 -2.70 13.22 3.87
N ALA A 46 -3.85 13.90 3.74
CA ALA A 46 -4.01 15.26 4.22
C ALA A 46 -3.86 15.37 5.74
N GLU A 47 -4.37 14.40 6.48
CA GLU A 47 -4.25 14.33 7.94
C GLU A 47 -2.79 14.11 8.36
N ALA A 48 -2.10 13.17 7.72
CA ALA A 48 -0.67 12.91 7.96
C ALA A 48 0.17 14.17 7.67
N GLN A 49 -0.08 14.83 6.54
CA GLN A 49 0.61 16.06 6.17
C GLN A 49 0.33 17.20 7.15
N ALA A 50 -0.93 17.44 7.50
CA ALA A 50 -1.31 18.50 8.43
C ALA A 50 -0.66 18.32 9.81
N MET A 51 -0.64 17.08 10.31
CA MET A 51 0.06 16.75 11.56
C MET A 51 1.55 17.02 11.43
N PHE A 52 2.18 16.54 10.35
CA PHE A 52 3.60 16.70 10.11
C PHE A 52 4.02 18.19 9.98
N ASP A 53 3.13 19.02 9.44
CA ASP A 53 3.36 20.47 9.32
C ASP A 53 3.43 21.18 10.68
N THR A 54 2.82 20.61 11.74
CA THR A 54 2.91 21.17 13.10
C THR A 54 4.30 21.02 13.72
N ILE A 55 5.13 20.11 13.22
CA ILE A 55 6.49 19.91 13.70
C ILE A 55 7.37 21.08 13.26
N VAL A 56 7.98 21.79 14.18
CA VAL A 56 8.84 22.94 13.91
C VAL A 56 10.28 22.64 14.30
N PRO A 57 11.21 22.53 13.33
CA PRO A 57 12.62 22.35 13.63
C PRO A 57 13.17 23.45 14.55
N GLY A 58 14.00 23.07 15.51
CA GLY A 58 14.53 23.94 16.55
C GLY A 58 13.60 24.22 17.73
N LYS A 59 12.34 23.76 17.68
CA LYS A 59 11.34 23.98 18.74
C LYS A 59 10.70 22.70 19.23
N THR A 60 10.19 21.86 18.33
CA THR A 60 9.48 20.64 18.68
C THR A 60 10.41 19.67 19.40
N THR A 61 9.98 19.20 20.55
CA THR A 61 10.71 18.24 21.38
C THR A 61 10.36 16.80 21.06
N LEU A 62 11.19 15.85 21.47
CA LEU A 62 10.92 14.41 21.37
C LEU A 62 9.61 14.02 22.10
N ALA A 63 9.34 14.64 23.23
CA ALA A 63 8.10 14.38 24.00
C ALA A 63 6.85 14.83 23.22
N GLU A 64 6.91 15.97 22.54
CA GLU A 64 5.83 16.45 21.68
C GLU A 64 5.65 15.55 20.45
N LEU A 65 6.74 15.05 19.85
CA LEU A 65 6.65 14.07 18.76
C LEU A 65 5.92 12.79 19.21
N LYS A 66 6.27 12.28 20.38
CA LYS A 66 5.59 11.10 20.96
C LYS A 66 4.10 11.38 21.22
N ALA A 67 3.74 12.59 21.65
CA ALA A 67 2.34 13.00 21.83
C ALA A 67 1.58 13.11 20.50
N LEU A 68 2.25 13.45 19.40
CA LEU A 68 1.69 13.46 18.05
C LEU A 68 1.56 12.04 17.45
N GLY A 69 1.94 11.01 18.17
CA GLY A 69 1.88 9.62 17.69
C GLY A 69 3.13 9.17 16.91
N ILE A 70 4.21 9.93 16.93
CA ILE A 70 5.51 9.56 16.35
C ILE A 70 6.40 8.98 17.45
N ASP A 71 6.20 7.71 17.75
CA ASP A 71 6.96 6.98 18.76
C ASP A 71 7.36 5.61 18.21
N HIS A 72 8.65 5.39 17.99
CA HIS A 72 9.16 4.14 17.44
C HIS A 72 8.88 2.91 18.31
N GLU A 73 8.62 3.11 19.62
CA GLU A 73 8.32 2.02 20.55
C GLU A 73 6.84 1.62 20.54
N LYS A 74 5.94 2.54 20.16
CA LYS A 74 4.49 2.37 20.27
C LYS A 74 3.77 2.42 18.95
N THR A 75 4.27 3.22 18.00
CA THR A 75 3.60 3.45 16.73
C THR A 75 4.17 2.50 15.67
N PRO A 76 3.37 1.62 15.10
CA PRO A 76 3.79 0.78 13.98
C PRO A 76 4.33 1.62 12.81
N ASN A 77 5.28 1.06 12.07
CA ASN A 77 5.88 1.70 10.88
C ASN A 77 6.62 3.03 11.16
N VAL A 78 7.03 3.24 12.40
CA VAL A 78 8.00 4.27 12.77
C VAL A 78 9.32 3.58 13.11
N THR A 79 10.31 3.78 12.27
CA THR A 79 11.63 3.14 12.40
C THR A 79 12.64 4.11 13.00
N LEU A 80 13.38 3.64 14.00
CA LEU A 80 14.52 4.39 14.54
C LEU A 80 15.73 4.21 13.62
N LEU A 81 16.20 5.30 13.05
CA LEU A 81 17.46 5.35 12.31
C LEU A 81 18.59 5.82 13.22
N SER A 82 19.60 4.97 13.37
CA SER A 82 20.82 5.34 14.08
C SER A 82 21.61 6.44 13.35
N HIS A 83 22.53 7.09 14.04
CA HIS A 83 23.44 8.04 13.42
C HIS A 83 24.20 7.45 12.21
N THR A 84 24.58 6.19 12.29
CA THR A 84 25.28 5.51 11.18
C THR A 84 24.37 5.32 9.97
N ASP A 85 23.09 5.01 10.19
CA ASP A 85 22.10 4.86 9.10
C ASP A 85 21.84 6.22 8.43
N LEU A 86 21.75 7.27 9.23
CA LEU A 86 21.63 8.64 8.71
C LEU A 86 22.84 9.03 7.87
N LEU A 87 24.06 8.79 8.36
CA LEU A 87 25.28 9.09 7.60
C LEU A 87 25.28 8.37 6.26
N ARG A 88 24.93 7.08 6.25
CA ARG A 88 24.88 6.27 5.03
C ARG A 88 23.88 6.82 4.00
N ARG A 89 22.77 7.39 4.45
CA ARG A 89 21.76 8.01 3.58
C ARG A 89 22.14 9.40 3.12
N LEU A 90 22.71 10.22 4.00
CA LEU A 90 22.99 11.64 3.74
C LEU A 90 24.34 11.86 3.04
N VAL A 91 25.29 10.96 3.24
CA VAL A 91 26.66 11.07 2.71
C VAL A 91 26.94 9.86 1.82
N PRO A 92 26.42 9.82 0.60
CA PRO A 92 26.52 8.65 -0.29
C PRO A 92 27.94 8.38 -0.80
N SER A 93 28.85 9.36 -0.68
CA SER A 93 30.24 9.21 -1.10
C SER A 93 31.18 10.07 -0.24
N SER A 94 32.46 9.70 -0.19
CA SER A 94 33.49 10.44 0.53
C SER A 94 33.78 11.85 -0.04
N SER A 95 33.35 12.10 -1.27
CA SER A 95 33.49 13.41 -1.95
C SER A 95 32.29 14.34 -1.76
N PHE A 96 31.28 13.90 -1.00
CA PHE A 96 30.10 14.72 -0.74
C PHE A 96 30.43 15.86 0.24
N ASP A 97 30.06 17.07 -0.13
CA ASP A 97 30.30 18.26 0.71
C ASP A 97 29.14 18.40 1.73
N ILE A 98 29.42 18.10 2.99
CA ILE A 98 28.50 18.24 4.11
C ILE A 98 27.89 19.63 4.23
N ARG A 99 28.61 20.67 3.77
CA ARG A 99 28.13 22.06 3.81
C ARG A 99 26.94 22.34 2.90
N LEU A 100 26.62 21.41 1.98
CA LEU A 100 25.44 21.49 1.12
C LEU A 100 24.18 20.98 1.82
N LEU A 101 24.32 20.32 2.96
CA LEU A 101 23.17 19.87 3.76
C LEU A 101 22.51 21.05 4.48
N ASP A 102 21.23 20.86 4.86
CA ASP A 102 20.56 21.75 5.79
C ASP A 102 21.36 21.91 7.10
N PRO A 103 21.39 23.10 7.72
CA PRO A 103 22.13 23.33 8.97
C PRO A 103 21.79 22.36 10.10
N GLY A 104 20.55 21.91 10.23
CA GLY A 104 20.14 20.90 11.19
C GLY A 104 20.78 19.55 10.92
N LEU A 105 20.87 19.14 9.65
CA LEU A 105 21.55 17.92 9.25
C LEU A 105 23.08 18.01 9.45
N GLN A 106 23.69 19.16 9.15
CA GLN A 106 25.12 19.39 9.41
C GLN A 106 25.44 19.21 10.90
N GLN A 107 24.61 19.78 11.78
CA GLN A 107 24.73 19.62 13.22
C GLN A 107 24.58 18.17 13.67
N CYS A 108 23.69 17.42 13.04
CA CYS A 108 23.48 16.00 13.30
C CYS A 108 24.72 15.17 12.88
N VAL A 109 25.21 15.37 11.67
CA VAL A 109 26.41 14.67 11.15
C VAL A 109 27.59 14.87 12.09
N SER A 110 27.75 16.08 12.64
CA SER A 110 28.87 16.45 13.53
C SER A 110 28.67 15.95 14.98
N ALA A 111 27.45 15.58 15.37
CA ALA A 111 27.11 15.26 16.74
C ALA A 111 27.39 13.80 17.15
N GLN A 112 27.81 12.96 16.21
CA GLN A 112 28.04 11.53 16.43
C GLN A 112 26.82 10.83 17.07
N ALA A 113 27.02 10.05 18.15
CA ALA A 113 25.96 9.28 18.81
C ALA A 113 24.82 10.11 19.41
N GLY A 114 24.94 11.45 19.47
CA GLY A 114 23.89 12.34 20.00
C GLY A 114 22.79 12.71 18.99
N CYS A 115 22.75 12.08 17.82
CA CYS A 115 21.75 12.32 16.79
C CYS A 115 21.18 11.00 16.25
N PHE A 116 19.88 10.99 16.03
CA PHE A 116 19.14 9.88 15.44
C PHE A 116 17.94 10.43 14.65
N ALA A 117 17.24 9.58 13.92
CA ALA A 117 16.00 9.99 13.26
C ALA A 117 14.88 8.97 13.44
N TYR A 118 13.64 9.44 13.29
CA TYR A 118 12.50 8.61 13.04
C TYR A 118 12.13 8.68 11.57
N GLU A 119 12.03 7.51 10.96
CA GLU A 119 11.48 7.31 9.63
C GLU A 119 10.05 6.79 9.77
N ILE A 120 9.15 7.43 9.07
CA ILE A 120 7.72 7.14 9.09
C ILE A 120 7.35 6.69 7.69
N GLU A 121 6.83 5.48 7.55
CA GLU A 121 6.34 4.95 6.29
C GLU A 121 4.87 4.61 6.41
N GLN A 122 4.04 5.29 5.62
CA GLN A 122 2.60 5.06 5.62
C GLN A 122 2.10 4.74 4.24
N LEU A 123 1.32 3.69 4.18
CA LEU A 123 0.74 3.19 2.95
C LEU A 123 -0.70 2.77 3.20
N SER A 124 -1.60 3.27 2.37
CA SER A 124 -2.99 2.79 2.31
C SER A 124 -3.34 2.53 0.86
N LEU A 125 -3.28 1.26 0.45
CA LEU A 125 -3.60 0.82 -0.89
C LEU A 125 -4.75 -0.18 -0.85
N GLN A 126 -5.74 0.05 -1.69
CA GLN A 126 -6.84 -0.85 -1.97
C GLN A 126 -6.63 -1.44 -3.37
N ARG A 127 -6.71 -2.77 -3.45
CA ARG A 127 -6.52 -3.55 -4.67
C ARG A 127 -7.82 -4.25 -5.01
N ASN A 128 -8.57 -3.72 -5.96
CA ASN A 128 -9.84 -4.27 -6.38
C ASN A 128 -9.66 -5.03 -7.69
N ARG A 129 -9.98 -6.32 -7.69
CA ARG A 129 -10.01 -7.09 -8.92
C ARG A 129 -11.29 -6.79 -9.68
N TYR A 130 -11.18 -6.65 -10.99
CA TYR A 130 -12.32 -6.39 -11.87
C TYR A 130 -12.23 -7.23 -13.15
N GLY A 131 -13.33 -7.27 -13.92
CA GLY A 131 -13.38 -7.99 -15.18
C GLY A 131 -14.13 -9.31 -15.09
N ASN A 132 -13.72 -10.29 -15.89
CA ASN A 132 -14.40 -11.58 -16.00
C ASN A 132 -13.90 -12.55 -14.92
N PHE A 133 -14.81 -12.97 -14.02
CA PHE A 133 -14.52 -13.91 -12.92
C PHE A 133 -13.83 -15.20 -13.39
N TRP A 134 -14.33 -15.83 -14.46
CA TRP A 134 -13.77 -17.10 -14.93
C TRP A 134 -12.37 -16.99 -15.49
N LEU A 135 -12.06 -15.88 -16.16
CA LEU A 135 -10.70 -15.62 -16.67
C LEU A 135 -9.73 -15.35 -15.54
N ASP A 136 -10.16 -14.67 -14.45
CA ASP A 136 -9.36 -14.45 -13.24
C ASP A 136 -9.21 -15.74 -12.43
N PHE A 137 -10.32 -16.46 -12.17
CA PHE A 137 -10.32 -17.71 -11.41
C PHE A 137 -9.43 -18.78 -12.03
N LEU A 138 -9.48 -18.92 -13.36
CA LEU A 138 -8.62 -19.85 -14.12
C LEU A 138 -7.25 -19.24 -14.45
N ASN A 139 -6.92 -18.07 -13.91
CA ASN A 139 -5.63 -17.40 -14.08
C ASN A 139 -5.24 -17.10 -15.53
N PHE A 140 -6.18 -16.96 -16.45
CA PHE A 140 -5.90 -16.56 -17.84
C PHE A 140 -5.71 -15.05 -17.98
N LYS A 141 -6.51 -14.26 -17.25
CA LYS A 141 -6.46 -12.80 -17.29
C LYS A 141 -6.84 -12.23 -15.92
N ARG A 142 -5.94 -11.49 -15.34
CA ARG A 142 -6.15 -10.78 -14.08
C ARG A 142 -6.07 -9.28 -14.31
N GLN A 143 -7.05 -8.55 -13.81
CA GLN A 143 -7.13 -7.10 -13.88
C GLN A 143 -7.35 -6.56 -12.47
N ILE A 144 -6.47 -5.65 -12.03
CA ILE A 144 -6.50 -5.08 -10.69
C ILE A 144 -6.47 -3.56 -10.82
N ASP A 145 -7.40 -2.91 -10.13
CA ASP A 145 -7.39 -1.47 -9.89
C ASP A 145 -6.77 -1.23 -8.52
N VAL A 146 -5.63 -0.56 -8.48
CA VAL A 146 -4.91 -0.19 -7.26
C VAL A 146 -5.13 1.29 -7.01
N SER A 147 -5.75 1.63 -5.91
CA SER A 147 -6.01 3.02 -5.51
C SER A 147 -5.62 3.25 -4.05
N GLY A 148 -5.24 4.49 -3.72
CA GLY A 148 -4.86 4.83 -2.35
C GLY A 148 -3.92 6.00 -2.25
N TRP A 149 -3.07 6.02 -1.21
CA TRP A 149 -2.07 7.06 -0.96
C TRP A 149 -0.85 6.49 -0.23
N GLN A 150 0.24 7.23 -0.30
CA GLN A 150 1.50 6.94 0.39
C GLN A 150 2.08 8.24 0.96
N PHE A 151 2.56 8.18 2.20
CA PHE A 151 3.24 9.28 2.88
C PHE A 151 4.49 8.76 3.59
N ASP A 152 5.63 9.32 3.27
CA ASP A 152 6.92 8.96 3.84
C ASP A 152 7.53 10.22 4.47
N ALA A 153 8.08 10.09 5.66
CA ALA A 153 8.68 11.23 6.35
C ALA A 153 9.89 10.83 7.18
N VAL A 154 10.78 11.77 7.36
CA VAL A 154 11.95 11.64 8.24
C VAL A 154 12.00 12.85 9.17
N VAL A 155 12.16 12.59 10.46
CA VAL A 155 12.34 13.60 11.49
C VAL A 155 13.66 13.33 12.20
N VAL A 156 14.61 14.27 12.09
CA VAL A 156 15.92 14.16 12.69
C VAL A 156 15.96 14.87 14.03
N ILE A 157 16.43 14.16 15.04
CA ILE A 157 16.39 14.57 16.45
C ILE A 157 17.81 14.63 16.99
N ARG A 158 18.13 15.72 17.69
CA ARG A 158 19.39 15.91 18.39
C ARG A 158 19.13 16.54 19.76
N LYS A 159 19.64 15.90 20.82
CA LYS A 159 19.43 16.37 22.21
C LYS A 159 17.96 16.64 22.52
N ASP A 160 17.09 15.69 22.18
CA ASP A 160 15.64 15.75 22.38
C ASP A 160 14.88 16.87 21.64
N ILE A 161 15.50 17.53 20.65
CA ILE A 161 14.87 18.55 19.82
C ILE A 161 14.95 18.12 18.37
N VAL A 162 13.87 18.31 17.63
CA VAL A 162 13.84 18.14 16.17
C VAL A 162 14.74 19.19 15.54
N VAL A 163 15.72 18.77 14.76
CA VAL A 163 16.66 19.69 14.07
C VAL A 163 16.38 19.75 12.56
N TYR A 164 15.70 18.73 12.02
CA TYR A 164 15.34 18.69 10.60
C TYR A 164 14.11 17.80 10.41
N LYS A 165 13.30 18.15 9.43
CA LYS A 165 12.19 17.31 8.95
C LYS A 165 12.10 17.35 7.43
N ALA A 166 11.75 16.23 6.84
CA ALA A 166 11.41 16.15 5.42
C ALA A 166 10.32 15.12 5.22
N TRP A 167 9.50 15.31 4.19
CA TRP A 167 8.50 14.35 3.79
C TRP A 167 8.41 14.24 2.27
N SER A 168 7.92 13.12 1.82
CA SER A 168 7.58 12.84 0.43
C SER A 168 6.33 11.98 0.39
N GLY A 169 5.75 11.78 -0.78
CA GLY A 169 4.63 10.88 -0.88
C GLY A 169 3.78 11.08 -2.12
N LYS A 170 2.73 10.28 -2.19
CA LYS A 170 1.75 10.29 -3.28
C LYS A 170 0.36 10.46 -2.68
N PRO A 171 -0.26 11.65 -2.77
CA PRO A 171 -1.61 11.89 -2.21
C PRO A 171 -2.68 11.05 -2.90
N LYS A 172 -2.44 10.65 -4.15
CA LYS A 172 -3.31 9.76 -4.91
C LYS A 172 -2.45 8.76 -5.68
N VAL A 173 -2.68 7.49 -5.43
CA VAL A 173 -2.17 6.38 -6.22
C VAL A 173 -3.35 5.81 -6.99
N HIS A 174 -3.20 5.68 -8.30
CA HIS A 174 -4.15 4.98 -9.16
C HIS A 174 -3.39 4.26 -10.26
N GLN A 175 -3.43 2.92 -10.25
CA GLN A 175 -2.72 2.07 -11.19
C GLN A 175 -3.64 0.94 -11.64
N LEU A 176 -3.62 0.66 -12.93
CA LEU A 176 -4.32 -0.48 -13.52
C LEU A 176 -3.30 -1.55 -13.88
N GLU A 177 -3.34 -2.67 -13.19
CA GLU A 177 -2.50 -3.83 -13.45
C GLU A 177 -3.25 -4.81 -14.34
N ASN A 178 -2.65 -5.22 -15.45
CA ASN A 178 -3.21 -6.20 -16.36
C ASN A 178 -2.21 -7.33 -16.57
N GLU A 179 -2.53 -8.49 -16.08
CA GLU A 179 -1.74 -9.71 -16.25
C GLU A 179 -2.46 -10.66 -17.22
N ARG A 180 -1.72 -11.25 -18.15
CA ARG A 180 -2.24 -12.25 -19.09
C ARG A 180 -1.35 -13.49 -19.04
N ASN A 181 -1.96 -14.61 -18.74
CA ASN A 181 -1.31 -15.92 -18.67
C ASN A 181 -1.91 -16.86 -19.72
N PRO A 182 -1.31 -16.98 -20.90
CA PRO A 182 -1.89 -17.76 -22.01
C PRO A 182 -2.14 -19.23 -21.65
N LEU A 183 -1.34 -19.82 -20.75
CA LEU A 183 -1.49 -21.20 -20.29
C LEU A 183 -2.38 -21.31 -19.05
N GLY A 184 -2.91 -20.19 -18.52
CA GLY A 184 -3.77 -20.18 -17.35
C GLY A 184 -3.17 -20.88 -16.14
N PRO A 185 -3.89 -21.86 -15.52
CA PRO A 185 -3.42 -22.59 -14.34
C PRO A 185 -2.15 -23.44 -14.61
N LEU A 186 -1.81 -23.72 -15.86
CA LEU A 186 -0.61 -24.47 -16.24
C LEU A 186 0.64 -23.60 -16.36
N GLN A 187 0.51 -22.27 -16.25
CA GLN A 187 1.63 -21.31 -16.38
C GLN A 187 2.77 -21.60 -15.39
N GLY A 188 2.43 -22.05 -14.18
CA GLY A 188 3.41 -22.35 -13.12
C GLY A 188 4.10 -23.72 -13.22
N LEU A 189 3.68 -24.59 -14.13
CA LEU A 189 4.23 -25.95 -14.26
C LEU A 189 5.52 -26.01 -15.09
N GLY A 190 5.76 -25.01 -15.93
CA GLY A 190 6.89 -24.97 -16.85
C GLY A 190 8.27 -25.03 -16.16
N PRO A 191 8.58 -24.17 -15.17
CA PRO A 191 9.89 -24.14 -14.52
C PRO A 191 10.22 -25.40 -13.72
N SER A 192 9.23 -26.05 -13.13
CA SER A 192 9.43 -27.23 -12.28
C SER A 192 9.71 -28.52 -13.08
N LEU A 193 9.38 -28.56 -14.37
CA LEU A 193 9.62 -29.71 -15.24
C LEU A 193 11.02 -29.69 -15.91
N ILE A 194 11.70 -28.54 -15.89
CA ILE A 194 13.01 -28.34 -16.52
C ILE A 194 14.17 -28.54 -15.53
N GLN A 195 13.89 -28.59 -14.23
CA GLN A 195 14.90 -28.77 -13.18
C GLN A 195 15.04 -30.26 -12.70
N ARG A 196 14.97 -31.21 -13.62
CA ARG A 196 15.25 -32.62 -13.28
C ARG A 196 16.34 -33.17 -14.16
#